data_367fbc16e1b1d62abce35b7de7e9acc4
#
_entry.id   367fbc16e1b1d62abce35b7de7e9acc4
#
_cell.length_a   1.000
_cell.length_b   1.000
_cell.length_c   1.000
_cell.angle_alpha   90.00
_cell.angle_beta   90.00
_cell.angle_gamma   90.00
#
_symmetry.space_group_name_H-M   'P 1'
#
loop_
_entity.id
_entity.type
_entity.pdbx_description
1 polymer ?
#
loop_
_entity_poly.entity_id
_entity_poly.type
_entity_poly.pdbx_seq_one_letter_code
_entity_poly.pdbx_strand_id
1 'polypeptide(L)'
;MNRLEYLTQLRRSLEDGGLAEDEINDAMGFYEEIFLDAGAAHEAETAANLGSPEELANKILQDSGIHPQGDSVFQMEAAADPS
;
A
#
# COMPACT_ATOMS: atom_id res chain seq x y z
N MET A 1 13.87 0.09 10.30
CA MET A 1 12.60 0.82 10.51
C MET A 1 11.69 -0.05 11.35
N ASN A 2 11.10 0.49 12.39
CA ASN A 2 10.20 -0.29 13.21
C ASN A 2 8.77 -0.24 12.64
N ARG A 3 7.88 -1.02 13.28
CA ARG A 3 6.50 -1.12 12.82
C ARG A 3 5.82 0.24 12.73
N LEU A 4 5.93 1.02 13.80
CA LEU A 4 5.24 2.31 13.85
C LEU A 4 5.72 3.25 12.77
N GLU A 5 7.02 3.34 12.60
CA GLU A 5 7.59 4.19 11.57
C GLU A 5 7.17 3.76 10.18
N TYR A 6 7.24 2.46 9.93
CA TYR A 6 6.88 1.92 8.62
C TYR A 6 5.42 2.22 8.30
N LEU A 7 4.54 1.90 9.23
CA LEU A 7 3.12 2.07 9.00
C LEU A 7 2.74 3.54 8.88
N THR A 8 3.39 4.41 9.66
CA THR A 8 3.12 5.84 9.56
C THR A 8 3.48 6.37 8.17
N GLN A 9 4.64 5.97 7.66
CA GLN A 9 5.08 6.42 6.35
C GLN A 9 4.23 5.81 5.24
N LEU A 10 3.86 4.55 5.39
CA LEU A 10 2.99 3.90 4.42
C LEU A 10 1.64 4.61 4.34
N ARG A 11 1.05 4.92 5.50
CA ARG A 11 -0.22 5.62 5.52
C ARG A 11 -0.12 6.98 4.83
N ARG A 12 0.95 7.71 5.13
CA ARG A 12 1.14 9.03 4.52
C ARG A 12 1.24 8.93 3.01
N SER A 13 2.00 7.95 2.52
CA SER A 13 2.15 7.76 1.08
C SER A 13 0.82 7.40 0.42
N LEU A 14 0.00 6.60 1.09
CA LEU A 14 -1.31 6.25 0.56
C LEU A 14 -2.24 7.46 0.54
N GLU A 15 -2.20 8.27 1.59
CA GLU A 15 -3.00 9.50 1.63
C GLU A 15 -2.59 10.46 0.52
N ASP A 16 -1.29 10.62 0.35
CA ASP A 16 -0.77 11.50 -0.70
C ASP A 16 -1.16 11.00 -2.09
N GLY A 17 -1.30 9.69 -2.24
CA GLY A 17 -1.70 9.11 -3.51
C GLY A 17 -3.19 9.16 -3.77
N GLY A 18 -3.98 9.60 -2.82
CA GLY A 18 -5.43 9.78 -3.03
C GLY A 18 -6.27 8.55 -2.74
N LEU A 19 -5.72 7.57 -2.03
CA LEU A 19 -6.49 6.38 -1.68
C LEU A 19 -7.57 6.75 -0.66
N ALA A 20 -8.76 6.15 -0.79
CA ALA A 20 -9.85 6.40 0.13
C ALA A 20 -9.50 5.93 1.53
N GLU A 21 -10.03 6.63 2.54
CA GLU A 21 -9.65 6.37 3.93
C GLU A 21 -9.98 4.96 4.37
N ASP A 22 -11.14 4.42 3.97
CA ASP A 22 -11.51 3.06 4.34
C ASP A 22 -10.57 2.05 3.71
N GLU A 23 -10.11 2.30 2.49
CA GLU A 23 -9.12 1.43 1.85
C GLU A 23 -7.77 1.54 2.53
N ILE A 24 -7.40 2.76 2.95
CA ILE A 24 -6.17 2.95 3.71
C ILE A 24 -6.23 2.15 5.00
N ASN A 25 -7.34 2.24 5.72
CA ASN A 25 -7.50 1.52 6.98
C ASN A 25 -7.40 0.01 6.78
N ASP A 26 -7.99 -0.51 5.71
CA ASP A 26 -7.90 -1.92 5.39
C ASP A 26 -6.47 -2.35 5.14
N ALA A 27 -5.74 -1.56 4.35
CA ALA A 27 -4.35 -1.85 4.04
C ALA A 27 -3.49 -1.78 5.30
N MET A 28 -3.72 -0.75 6.13
CA MET A 28 -2.95 -0.61 7.37
C MET A 28 -3.17 -1.79 8.29
N GLY A 29 -4.41 -2.25 8.42
CA GLY A 29 -4.70 -3.41 9.24
C GLY A 29 -4.01 -4.67 8.75
N PHE A 30 -4.00 -4.86 7.43
CA PHE A 30 -3.35 -6.02 6.83
C PHE A 30 -1.84 -6.02 7.11
N TYR A 31 -1.19 -4.90 6.88
CA TYR A 31 0.27 -4.84 7.06
C TYR A 31 0.66 -4.80 8.52
N GLU A 32 -0.16 -4.21 9.37
CA GLU A 32 0.08 -4.27 10.80
C GLU A 32 0.08 -5.72 11.28
N GLU A 33 -0.83 -6.52 10.77
CA GLU A 33 -0.91 -7.92 11.16
C GLU A 33 0.33 -8.69 10.73
N ILE A 34 0.89 -8.35 9.56
CA ILE A 34 2.12 -8.97 9.11
C ILE A 34 3.25 -8.71 10.10
N PHE A 35 3.37 -7.46 10.60
CA PHE A 35 4.37 -7.12 11.59
C PHE A 35 4.13 -7.85 12.91
N LEU A 36 2.88 -7.93 13.33
CA LEU A 36 2.55 -8.62 14.59
C LEU A 36 2.84 -10.11 14.51
N ASP A 37 2.54 -10.73 13.38
CA ASP A 37 2.82 -12.14 13.19
C ASP A 37 4.32 -12.44 13.20
N ALA A 38 5.12 -11.53 12.65
CA ALA A 38 6.57 -11.70 12.63
C ALA A 38 7.18 -11.50 14.01
N GLY A 39 6.53 -10.70 14.86
CA GLY A 39 6.99 -10.45 16.21
C GLY A 39 7.82 -9.18 16.32
N ALA A 40 7.82 -8.59 17.51
CA ALA A 40 8.47 -7.31 17.75
C ALA A 40 9.98 -7.36 17.48
N ALA A 41 10.60 -8.52 17.66
CA ALA A 41 12.02 -8.65 17.44
C ALA A 41 12.40 -8.64 15.96
N HIS A 42 11.42 -8.78 15.06
CA HIS A 42 11.67 -8.91 13.62
C HIS A 42 11.09 -7.76 12.81
N GLU A 43 10.77 -6.64 13.46
CA GLU A 43 10.12 -5.53 12.74
C GLU A 43 11.02 -4.95 11.64
N ALA A 44 12.29 -4.77 11.93
CA ALA A 44 13.22 -4.25 10.92
C ALA A 44 13.34 -5.20 9.73
N GLU A 45 13.40 -6.48 10.01
CA GLU A 45 13.52 -7.49 8.96
C GLU A 45 12.26 -7.54 8.11
N THR A 46 11.10 -7.46 8.76
CA THR A 46 9.82 -7.45 8.05
C THR A 46 9.73 -6.22 7.15
N ALA A 47 10.14 -5.06 7.66
CA ALA A 47 10.14 -3.84 6.86
C ALA A 47 11.04 -3.98 5.64
N ALA A 48 12.20 -4.58 5.82
CA ALA A 48 13.13 -4.79 4.70
C ALA A 48 12.52 -5.72 3.66
N ASN A 49 11.81 -6.75 4.10
CA ASN A 49 11.17 -7.70 3.17
C ASN A 49 10.03 -7.07 2.39
N LEU A 50 9.30 -6.15 3.01
CA LEU A 50 8.20 -5.46 2.32
C LEU A 50 8.69 -4.42 1.34
N GLY A 51 9.92 -3.96 1.47
CA GLY A 51 10.44 -2.87 0.68
C GLY A 51 10.14 -1.53 1.34
N SER A 52 10.47 -0.44 0.66
CA SER A 52 10.22 0.87 1.26
C SER A 52 8.71 1.13 1.35
N PRO A 53 8.28 1.94 2.33
CA PRO A 53 6.86 2.28 2.41
C PRO A 53 6.33 2.93 1.15
N GLU A 54 7.15 3.73 0.47
CA GLU A 54 6.74 4.38 -0.77
C GLU A 54 6.51 3.37 -1.88
N GLU A 55 7.41 2.41 -2.01
CA GLU A 55 7.25 1.36 -3.02
C GLU A 55 6.00 0.54 -2.77
N LEU A 56 5.78 0.18 -1.52
CA LEU A 56 4.60 -0.59 -1.18
C LEU A 56 3.34 0.22 -1.44
N ALA A 57 3.36 1.50 -1.09
CA ALA A 57 2.22 2.37 -1.35
C ALA A 57 1.90 2.44 -2.83
N ASN A 58 2.93 2.55 -3.67
CA ASN A 58 2.72 2.58 -5.12
C ASN A 58 2.05 1.31 -5.62
N LYS A 59 2.46 0.16 -5.09
CA LYS A 59 1.82 -1.10 -5.47
C LYS A 59 0.36 -1.14 -5.06
N ILE A 60 0.07 -0.68 -3.85
CA ILE A 60 -1.31 -0.66 -3.37
C ILE A 60 -2.16 0.27 -4.23
N LEU A 61 -1.63 1.43 -4.56
CA LEU A 61 -2.35 2.39 -5.40
C LEU A 61 -2.63 1.81 -6.78
N GLN A 62 -1.66 1.12 -7.36
CA GLN A 62 -1.85 0.49 -8.66
C GLN A 62 -2.91 -0.61 -8.58
N ASP A 63 -2.87 -1.41 -7.53
CA ASP A 63 -3.84 -2.48 -7.35
C ASP A 63 -5.27 -1.94 -7.17
N SER A 64 -5.38 -0.75 -6.58
CA SER A 64 -6.67 -0.10 -6.40
C SER A 64 -7.18 0.60 -7.65
N GLY A 65 -6.37 0.63 -8.70
CA GLY A 65 -6.74 1.31 -9.93
C GLY A 65 -6.49 2.79 -9.93
N ILE A 66 -5.78 3.29 -8.94
CA ILE A 66 -5.42 4.70 -8.87
C ILE A 66 -4.05 4.88 -9.45
N HIS A 67 -3.92 5.77 -10.41
CA HIS A 67 -2.63 6.07 -11.05
C HIS A 67 -2.25 7.51 -10.77
N PRO A 68 -1.01 7.73 -10.35
CA PRO A 68 -0.58 9.10 -10.05
C PRO A 68 -0.72 10.06 -11.21
N GLN A 69 -0.60 9.56 -12.44
CA GLN A 69 -0.80 10.37 -13.60
C GLN A 69 -2.21 10.37 -14.09
N GLY A 70 -3.05 9.76 -13.43
CA GLY A 70 -4.42 9.68 -13.79
C GLY A 70 -4.69 8.90 -15.00
N ASP A 71 -4.89 8.41 -15.75
CA ASP A 71 -5.08 7.75 -16.90
C ASP A 71 -5.79 6.61 -17.00
N SER A 72 -6.09 6.68 -17.05
CA SER A 72 -6.60 5.93 -17.03
C SER A 72 -7.31 5.21 -17.61
N VAL A 73 -7.23 5.35 -18.08
CA VAL A 73 -7.92 4.88 -18.57
C VAL A 73 -8.07 3.94 -19.08
N PHE A 74 -7.73 3.95 -19.14
CA PHE A 74 -7.88 3.27 -19.71
C PHE A 74 -8.13 2.17 -19.71
N GLN A 75 -8.07 2.18 -19.49
CA GLN A 75 -8.27 1.43 -19.49
C GLN A 75 -8.78 0.47 -19.46
N MET A 76 -8.93 0.52 -19.49
CA MET A 76 -9.48 -0.09 -19.53
C MET A 76 -9.86 -0.96 -19.78
N GLU A 77 -9.72 -0.76 -19.92
CA GLU A 77 -10.12 -1.30 -20.28
C GLU A 77 -10.44 -2.19 -20.33
N ALA A 78 -10.16 -2.11 -20.32
CA ALA A 78 -10.46 -2.69 -20.47
C ALA A 78 -10.98 -3.54 -20.44
N ALA A 79 -10.94 -3.30 -20.36
CA ALA A 79 -11.42 -3.75 -20.48
C ALA A 79 -11.99 -4.48 -20.58
N ALA A 80 -11.92 -4.39 -20.66
CA ALA A 80 -12.52 -4.75 -20.89
C ALA A 80 -13.03 -5.62 -21.13
N ASP A 81 -12.92 -5.63 -21.18
CA ASP A 81 -13.45 -6.22 -21.50
C ASP A 81 -13.97 -6.97 -21.78
N PRO A 82 -14.10 -7.18 -21.98
CA PRO A 82 -14.60 -7.77 -22.21
C PRO A 82 -15.10 -8.29 -22.53
N SER A 83 -15.00 -8.12 -22.77
CA SER A 83 -15.43 -8.34 -22.95
C SER A 83 -15.80 -8.63 -23.04
#